data_e297d1636b4cca5e2d1cd7ca6b61ed1e
#
_entry.id   e297d1636b4cca5e2d1cd7ca6b61ed1e
#
_cell.length_a   1.000
_cell.length_b   1.000
_cell.length_c   1.000
_cell.angle_alpha   90.00
_cell.angle_beta   90.00
_cell.angle_gamma   90.00
#
_symmetry.space_group_name_H-M   'P 1'
#
loop_
_entity.id
_entity.type
_entity.pdbx_description
1 polymer ?
#
loop_
_entity_poly.entity_id
_entity_poly.type
_entity_poly.pdbx_seq_one_letter_code
_entity_poly.pdbx_strand_id
1 'polypeptide(L)'
;MALGDAVLLEIEDDGPATITLNQPDRRNALSAEISDGLLEALEEIKDSDARCVVIEGAGGSFSAGGDIQRMTDALEEDVPADERVRSLERSTNDMMTTLVDYPIPTIAAIDGAAVGAGANLAIACDVQLASDRAAFGFVFRQVGLSVDAGTSYLLPRIVGENVAKELVLTGDIFGADRAKDLGLVNHVYGAEEFDDQVDAFVEKVVSGPPIALRHANRLVGEGLEKSLDQALTDEAVAQGIVFDTEDHAEGVNAFLEDRDPEFEGR
;
A
#
# COMPACT_ATOMS: atom_id res chain seq x y z
N MET A 1 -11.96 -11.62 -15.41
CA MET A 1 -11.47 -13.01 -15.13
C MET A 1 -11.79 -13.27 -13.67
N ALA A 2 -12.16 -14.44 -13.23
CA ALA A 2 -12.38 -14.66 -11.80
C ALA A 2 -11.04 -14.62 -11.09
N LEU A 3 -10.89 -13.72 -10.10
CA LEU A 3 -9.78 -13.71 -9.15
C LEU A 3 -9.60 -15.13 -8.58
N GLY A 4 -8.37 -15.63 -8.51
CA GLY A 4 -8.10 -16.93 -7.88
C GLY A 4 -8.36 -16.88 -6.37
N ASP A 5 -8.47 -18.04 -5.71
CA ASP A 5 -8.69 -18.11 -4.24
C ASP A 5 -7.56 -17.49 -3.39
N ALA A 6 -6.42 -17.11 -4.02
CA ALA A 6 -5.26 -16.54 -3.33
C ALA A 6 -5.42 -15.07 -2.94
N VAL A 7 -6.29 -14.34 -3.64
CA VAL A 7 -6.63 -12.94 -3.37
C VAL A 7 -8.15 -12.80 -3.45
N LEU A 8 -8.74 -12.26 -2.41
CA LEU A 8 -10.17 -11.94 -2.39
C LEU A 8 -10.34 -10.44 -2.61
N LEU A 9 -11.41 -10.06 -3.30
CA LEU A 9 -11.76 -8.67 -3.57
C LEU A 9 -13.23 -8.45 -3.20
N GLU A 10 -13.46 -7.44 -2.38
CA GLU A 10 -14.77 -6.91 -2.06
C GLU A 10 -14.79 -5.42 -2.43
N ILE A 11 -15.78 -4.96 -3.18
CA ILE A 11 -15.93 -3.56 -3.59
C ILE A 11 -17.27 -3.06 -3.08
N GLU A 12 -17.25 -1.96 -2.35
CA GLU A 12 -18.45 -1.25 -1.91
C GLU A 12 -18.70 -0.04 -2.83
N ASP A 13 -19.94 0.13 -3.26
CA ASP A 13 -20.34 1.28 -4.08
C ASP A 13 -20.07 2.59 -3.30
N ASP A 14 -19.34 3.52 -3.89
CA ASP A 14 -18.91 4.77 -3.26
C ASP A 14 -18.13 4.59 -1.92
N GLY A 15 -17.64 3.39 -1.67
CA GLY A 15 -16.95 2.96 -0.45
C GLY A 15 -15.52 2.50 -0.69
N PRO A 16 -14.96 1.69 0.23
CA PRO A 16 -13.67 1.05 0.03
C PRO A 16 -13.74 -0.14 -0.92
N ALA A 17 -12.62 -0.45 -1.57
CA ALA A 17 -12.34 -1.75 -2.14
C ALA A 17 -11.34 -2.47 -1.23
N THR A 18 -11.72 -3.63 -0.70
CA THR A 18 -10.88 -4.42 0.20
C THR A 18 -10.27 -5.60 -0.55
N ILE A 19 -8.94 -5.66 -0.55
CA ILE A 19 -8.13 -6.74 -1.09
C ILE A 19 -7.56 -7.55 0.06
N THR A 20 -7.99 -8.81 0.21
CA THR A 20 -7.47 -9.72 1.21
C THR A 20 -6.48 -10.71 0.58
N LEU A 21 -5.21 -10.69 1.03
CA LEU A 21 -4.23 -11.71 0.71
C LEU A 21 -4.63 -13.01 1.43
N ASN A 22 -4.98 -14.06 0.68
CA ASN A 22 -5.69 -15.22 1.22
C ASN A 22 -4.92 -16.54 1.02
N GLN A 23 -3.67 -16.58 1.46
CA GLN A 23 -2.88 -17.81 1.59
C GLN A 23 -2.34 -17.95 3.04
N PRO A 24 -3.21 -18.06 4.07
CA PRO A 24 -2.80 -18.04 5.47
C PRO A 24 -1.84 -19.17 5.85
N ASP A 25 -1.97 -20.35 5.25
CA ASP A 25 -1.07 -21.49 5.46
C ASP A 25 0.38 -21.18 5.04
N ARG A 26 0.58 -20.25 4.12
CA ARG A 26 1.87 -19.73 3.67
C ARG A 26 2.16 -18.33 4.22
N ARG A 27 1.37 -17.87 5.21
CA ARG A 27 1.45 -16.52 5.79
C ARG A 27 1.42 -15.42 4.73
N ASN A 28 0.59 -15.60 3.71
CA ASN A 28 0.41 -14.66 2.61
C ASN A 28 1.74 -14.29 1.92
N ALA A 29 2.65 -15.27 1.74
CA ALA A 29 3.88 -15.06 0.99
C ALA A 29 3.55 -14.62 -0.44
N LEU A 30 4.32 -13.66 -0.98
CA LEU A 30 4.12 -13.10 -2.31
C LEU A 30 4.50 -14.14 -3.38
N SER A 31 3.63 -15.12 -3.54
CA SER A 31 3.67 -16.12 -4.62
C SER A 31 3.23 -15.47 -5.94
N ALA A 32 3.39 -16.20 -7.06
CA ALA A 32 2.88 -15.73 -8.34
C ALA A 32 1.36 -15.50 -8.28
N GLU A 33 0.63 -16.42 -7.64
CA GLU A 33 -0.83 -16.35 -7.51
C GLU A 33 -1.28 -15.12 -6.72
N ILE A 34 -0.55 -14.74 -5.66
CA ILE A 34 -0.85 -13.50 -4.89
C ILE A 34 -0.48 -12.27 -5.73
N SER A 35 0.69 -12.25 -6.38
CA SER A 35 1.12 -11.10 -7.17
C SER A 35 0.21 -10.84 -8.36
N ASP A 36 -0.16 -11.89 -9.09
CA ASP A 36 -1.06 -11.80 -10.24
C ASP A 36 -2.48 -11.44 -9.79
N GLY A 37 -2.98 -12.07 -8.72
CA GLY A 37 -4.30 -11.76 -8.15
C GLY A 37 -4.42 -10.33 -7.62
N LEU A 38 -3.35 -9.80 -7.01
CA LEU A 38 -3.32 -8.39 -6.55
C LEU A 38 -3.37 -7.44 -7.75
N LEU A 39 -2.61 -7.71 -8.82
CA LEU A 39 -2.67 -6.90 -10.04
C LEU A 39 -4.05 -6.97 -10.70
N GLU A 40 -4.66 -8.16 -10.79
CA GLU A 40 -6.03 -8.33 -11.31
C GLU A 40 -7.05 -7.56 -10.47
N ALA A 41 -6.95 -7.61 -9.13
CA ALA A 41 -7.82 -6.87 -8.22
C ALA A 41 -7.68 -5.36 -8.42
N LEU A 42 -6.44 -4.84 -8.46
CA LEU A 42 -6.18 -3.42 -8.70
C LEU A 42 -6.72 -2.96 -10.06
N GLU A 43 -6.67 -3.81 -11.10
CA GLU A 43 -7.22 -3.47 -12.41
C GLU A 43 -8.76 -3.44 -12.39
N GLU A 44 -9.41 -4.38 -11.68
CA GLU A 44 -10.87 -4.41 -11.54
C GLU A 44 -11.40 -3.18 -10.77
N ILE A 45 -10.67 -2.76 -9.73
CA ILE A 45 -11.04 -1.57 -8.94
C ILE A 45 -11.01 -0.28 -9.78
N LYS A 46 -10.13 -0.15 -10.78
CA LYS A 46 -10.07 1.05 -11.64
C LYS A 46 -11.37 1.35 -12.38
N ASP A 47 -12.14 0.32 -12.68
CA ASP A 47 -13.42 0.43 -13.39
C ASP A 47 -14.63 0.55 -12.42
N SER A 48 -14.38 0.67 -11.10
CA SER A 48 -15.38 0.80 -10.05
C SER A 48 -15.50 2.24 -9.52
N ASP A 49 -16.50 2.46 -8.68
CA ASP A 49 -16.69 3.71 -7.94
C ASP A 49 -16.01 3.71 -6.56
N ALA A 50 -15.09 2.79 -6.32
CA ALA A 50 -14.33 2.73 -5.05
C ALA A 50 -13.54 4.03 -4.80
N ARG A 51 -13.58 4.51 -3.56
CA ARG A 51 -12.93 5.76 -3.13
C ARG A 51 -11.57 5.57 -2.48
N CYS A 52 -11.26 4.37 -2.00
CA CYS A 52 -9.93 3.95 -1.56
C CYS A 52 -9.76 2.44 -1.68
N VAL A 53 -8.53 1.96 -1.57
CA VAL A 53 -8.18 0.54 -1.50
C VAL A 53 -7.66 0.22 -0.12
N VAL A 54 -8.17 -0.85 0.50
CA VAL A 54 -7.62 -1.44 1.72
C VAL A 54 -6.95 -2.75 1.35
N ILE A 55 -5.70 -2.96 1.77
CA ILE A 55 -4.99 -4.23 1.60
C ILE A 55 -4.74 -4.83 2.98
N GLU A 56 -5.17 -6.07 3.16
CA GLU A 56 -5.03 -6.82 4.40
C GLU A 56 -4.58 -8.26 4.16
N GLY A 57 -4.26 -8.99 5.23
CA GLY A 57 -3.85 -10.39 5.15
C GLY A 57 -4.71 -11.31 6.01
N ALA A 58 -5.22 -12.39 5.42
CA ALA A 58 -5.95 -13.42 6.16
C ALA A 58 -5.05 -14.19 7.14
N GLY A 59 -5.62 -14.69 8.24
CA GLY A 59 -4.97 -15.64 9.13
C GLY A 59 -3.90 -15.06 10.06
N GLY A 60 -3.97 -13.76 10.40
CA GLY A 60 -3.10 -13.12 11.41
C GLY A 60 -1.67 -12.87 10.94
N SER A 61 -1.48 -12.71 9.64
CA SER A 61 -0.25 -12.20 9.03
C SER A 61 -0.61 -11.33 7.85
N PHE A 62 0.00 -10.16 7.74
CA PHE A 62 -0.15 -9.35 6.53
C PHE A 62 0.53 -10.06 5.35
N SER A 63 1.85 -10.21 5.39
CA SER A 63 2.61 -11.00 4.42
C SER A 63 3.99 -11.39 4.96
N ALA A 64 4.37 -12.65 4.79
CA ALA A 64 5.71 -13.14 5.13
C ALA A 64 6.79 -12.80 4.07
N GLY A 65 6.46 -12.05 3.05
CA GLY A 65 7.39 -11.66 1.99
C GLY A 65 7.56 -12.71 0.90
N GLY A 66 8.78 -12.89 0.40
CA GLY A 66 9.04 -13.80 -0.72
C GLY A 66 8.69 -15.26 -0.44
N ASP A 67 8.24 -15.96 -1.48
CA ASP A 67 7.92 -17.37 -1.43
C ASP A 67 9.19 -18.25 -1.34
N ILE A 68 9.43 -18.80 -0.16
CA ILE A 68 10.61 -19.67 0.09
C ILE A 68 10.57 -20.95 -0.74
N GLN A 69 9.36 -21.51 -1.02
CA GLN A 69 9.26 -22.70 -1.87
C GLN A 69 9.77 -22.40 -3.29
N ARG A 70 9.31 -21.29 -3.87
CA ARG A 70 9.80 -20.84 -5.19
C ARG A 70 11.31 -20.57 -5.19
N MET A 71 11.85 -20.02 -4.08
CA MET A 71 13.30 -19.84 -3.95
C MET A 71 14.04 -21.19 -3.94
N THR A 72 13.47 -22.20 -3.26
CA THR A 72 14.05 -23.55 -3.21
C THR A 72 14.03 -24.21 -4.59
N ASP A 73 12.90 -24.14 -5.29
CA ASP A 73 12.74 -24.69 -6.63
C ASP A 73 13.74 -24.02 -7.60
N ALA A 74 13.91 -22.70 -7.50
CA ALA A 74 14.88 -21.96 -8.32
C ALA A 74 16.36 -22.29 -8.06
N LEU A 75 16.70 -22.91 -6.92
CA LEU A 75 18.05 -23.41 -6.67
C LEU A 75 18.34 -24.72 -7.45
N GLU A 76 17.30 -25.48 -7.76
CA GLU A 76 17.40 -26.74 -8.52
C GLU A 76 17.33 -26.49 -10.03
N GLU A 77 16.81 -25.37 -10.46
CA GLU A 77 16.66 -24.98 -11.86
C GLU A 77 17.88 -24.18 -12.34
N ASP A 78 18.42 -24.55 -13.50
CA ASP A 78 19.50 -23.83 -14.17
C ASP A 78 18.93 -22.67 -15.02
N VAL A 79 18.24 -21.72 -14.33
CA VAL A 79 17.65 -20.54 -14.98
C VAL A 79 18.74 -19.48 -15.20
N PRO A 80 18.93 -18.95 -16.42
CA PRO A 80 19.85 -17.88 -16.68
C PRO A 80 19.55 -16.62 -15.86
N ALA A 81 20.59 -15.87 -15.46
CA ALA A 81 20.44 -14.68 -14.62
C ALA A 81 19.55 -13.59 -15.27
N ASP A 82 19.63 -13.43 -16.59
CA ASP A 82 18.81 -12.46 -17.32
C ASP A 82 17.32 -12.85 -17.36
N GLU A 83 17.00 -14.13 -17.32
CA GLU A 83 15.62 -14.62 -17.23
C GLU A 83 15.06 -14.40 -15.82
N ARG A 84 15.87 -14.62 -14.78
CA ARG A 84 15.49 -14.27 -13.39
C ARG A 84 15.22 -12.79 -13.24
N VAL A 85 16.05 -11.91 -13.81
CA VAL A 85 15.82 -10.46 -13.80
C VAL A 85 14.49 -10.12 -14.46
N ARG A 86 14.24 -10.63 -15.67
CA ARG A 86 12.97 -10.40 -16.37
C ARG A 86 11.74 -10.94 -15.62
N SER A 87 11.90 -12.05 -14.89
CA SER A 87 10.82 -12.58 -14.06
C SER A 87 10.46 -11.62 -12.91
N LEU A 88 11.47 -11.06 -12.22
CA LEU A 88 11.25 -10.07 -11.16
C LEU A 88 10.63 -8.77 -11.69
N GLU A 89 11.08 -8.30 -12.86
CA GLU A 89 10.53 -7.10 -13.51
C GLU A 89 9.05 -7.27 -13.83
N ARG A 90 8.63 -8.43 -14.37
CA ARG A 90 7.25 -8.68 -14.81
C ARG A 90 6.27 -9.09 -13.70
N SER A 91 6.75 -9.39 -12.51
CA SER A 91 5.90 -9.78 -11.38
C SER A 91 5.97 -8.76 -10.26
N THR A 92 6.98 -8.87 -9.40
CA THR A 92 7.09 -8.05 -8.20
C THR A 92 7.21 -6.55 -8.52
N ASN A 93 8.00 -6.17 -9.55
CA ASN A 93 8.20 -4.75 -9.86
C ASN A 93 6.94 -4.13 -10.46
N ASP A 94 6.25 -4.84 -11.38
CA ASP A 94 4.99 -4.34 -11.96
C ASP A 94 3.92 -4.16 -10.88
N MET A 95 3.80 -5.11 -9.95
CA MET A 95 2.88 -5.02 -8.80
C MET A 95 3.21 -3.79 -7.92
N MET A 96 4.47 -3.62 -7.56
CA MET A 96 4.90 -2.50 -6.70
C MET A 96 4.71 -1.15 -7.39
N THR A 97 5.04 -1.04 -8.67
CA THR A 97 4.86 0.20 -9.43
C THR A 97 3.37 0.54 -9.57
N THR A 98 2.54 -0.47 -9.88
CA THR A 98 1.09 -0.27 -9.99
C THR A 98 0.49 0.23 -8.67
N LEU A 99 0.95 -0.30 -7.53
CA LEU A 99 0.44 0.09 -6.22
C LEU A 99 0.91 1.50 -5.81
N VAL A 100 2.19 1.82 -6.01
CA VAL A 100 2.76 3.15 -5.67
C VAL A 100 2.11 4.26 -6.49
N ASP A 101 1.81 4.00 -7.76
CA ASP A 101 1.19 4.96 -8.68
C ASP A 101 -0.35 4.83 -8.73
N TYR A 102 -0.95 4.15 -7.73
CA TYR A 102 -2.38 3.87 -7.78
C TYR A 102 -3.21 5.17 -7.67
N PRO A 103 -4.26 5.35 -8.51
CA PRO A 103 -4.90 6.65 -8.64
C PRO A 103 -5.76 7.07 -7.43
N ILE A 104 -6.24 6.13 -6.61
CA ILE A 104 -7.02 6.42 -5.40
C ILE A 104 -6.22 6.02 -4.17
N PRO A 105 -6.50 6.60 -2.98
CA PRO A 105 -5.77 6.30 -1.76
C PRO A 105 -5.69 4.81 -1.44
N THR A 106 -4.51 4.34 -1.03
CA THR A 106 -4.24 2.96 -0.66
C THR A 106 -3.87 2.86 0.83
N ILE A 107 -4.46 1.90 1.53
CA ILE A 107 -4.31 1.71 2.99
C ILE A 107 -3.87 0.28 3.23
N ALA A 108 -2.73 0.08 3.90
CA ALA A 108 -2.33 -1.22 4.41
C ALA A 108 -2.88 -1.42 5.83
N ALA A 109 -3.74 -2.42 6.02
CA ALA A 109 -4.23 -2.87 7.32
C ALA A 109 -3.37 -4.06 7.80
N ILE A 110 -2.43 -3.78 8.72
CA ILE A 110 -1.33 -4.70 9.05
C ILE A 110 -1.61 -5.35 10.41
N ASP A 111 -2.19 -6.53 10.40
CA ASP A 111 -2.33 -7.36 11.59
C ASP A 111 -1.38 -8.56 11.53
N GLY A 112 -0.36 -8.56 12.41
CA GLY A 112 0.69 -9.57 12.43
C GLY A 112 1.91 -9.25 11.56
N ALA A 113 2.53 -10.26 10.95
CA ALA A 113 3.82 -10.10 10.30
C ALA A 113 3.71 -9.43 8.92
N ALA A 114 4.57 -8.41 8.69
CA ALA A 114 4.87 -7.79 7.41
C ALA A 114 6.40 -7.79 7.23
N VAL A 115 6.96 -8.79 6.53
CA VAL A 115 8.42 -8.98 6.47
C VAL A 115 8.93 -9.15 5.04
N GLY A 116 10.18 -8.75 4.78
CA GLY A 116 10.79 -8.79 3.45
C GLY A 116 9.97 -8.02 2.43
N ALA A 117 9.64 -8.65 1.29
CA ALA A 117 8.79 -8.05 0.28
C ALA A 117 7.37 -7.72 0.79
N GLY A 118 6.87 -8.41 1.84
CA GLY A 118 5.61 -8.08 2.51
C GLY A 118 5.67 -6.76 3.27
N ALA A 119 6.81 -6.41 3.89
CA ALA A 119 7.01 -5.09 4.46
C ALA A 119 7.04 -4.01 3.38
N ASN A 120 7.62 -4.32 2.20
CA ASN A 120 7.61 -3.40 1.08
C ASN A 120 6.20 -3.20 0.51
N LEU A 121 5.40 -4.26 0.41
CA LEU A 121 4.00 -4.15 0.01
C LEU A 121 3.23 -3.21 0.95
N ALA A 122 3.44 -3.35 2.26
CA ALA A 122 2.82 -2.47 3.24
C ALA A 122 3.23 -0.99 3.06
N ILE A 123 4.54 -0.71 2.89
CA ILE A 123 5.03 0.67 2.73
C ILE A 123 4.88 1.24 1.31
N ALA A 124 4.42 0.44 0.36
CA ALA A 124 4.01 0.90 -0.97
C ALA A 124 2.60 1.50 -0.98
N CYS A 125 1.78 1.20 0.02
CA CYS A 125 0.52 1.88 0.25
C CYS A 125 0.75 3.30 0.78
N ASP A 126 -0.23 4.20 0.59
CA ASP A 126 -0.15 5.59 1.04
C ASP A 126 -0.20 5.71 2.57
N VAL A 127 -0.97 4.85 3.23
CA VAL A 127 -1.16 4.85 4.68
C VAL A 127 -0.99 3.45 5.25
N GLN A 128 -0.28 3.36 6.39
CA GLN A 128 -0.08 2.12 7.13
C GLN A 128 -0.76 2.18 8.49
N LEU A 129 -1.75 1.31 8.68
CA LEU A 129 -2.43 1.09 9.96
C LEU A 129 -1.98 -0.27 10.51
N ALA A 130 -1.45 -0.30 11.72
CA ALA A 130 -0.91 -1.52 12.31
C ALA A 130 -1.63 -1.88 13.61
N SER A 131 -1.82 -3.18 13.85
CA SER A 131 -2.15 -3.66 15.19
C SER A 131 -0.91 -3.64 16.10
N ASP A 132 -1.09 -3.66 17.39
CA ASP A 132 -0.01 -3.81 18.38
C ASP A 132 0.71 -5.17 18.28
N ARG A 133 0.14 -6.15 17.57
CA ARG A 133 0.75 -7.45 17.24
C ARG A 133 1.61 -7.40 16.00
N ALA A 134 1.57 -6.32 15.23
CA ALA A 134 2.30 -6.23 13.97
C ALA A 134 3.81 -6.29 14.18
N ALA A 135 4.48 -6.99 13.29
CA ALA A 135 5.93 -7.14 13.29
C ALA A 135 6.49 -6.86 11.89
N PHE A 136 7.52 -6.04 11.82
CA PHE A 136 8.14 -5.59 10.59
C PHE A 136 9.58 -6.06 10.50
N GLY A 137 10.09 -6.26 9.28
CA GLY A 137 11.50 -6.58 9.08
C GLY A 137 11.91 -6.63 7.61
N PHE A 138 13.07 -6.07 7.28
CA PHE A 138 13.65 -6.12 5.93
C PHE A 138 14.70 -7.24 5.88
N VAL A 139 14.21 -8.49 5.93
CA VAL A 139 14.95 -9.71 6.27
C VAL A 139 15.72 -10.37 5.11
N PHE A 140 15.86 -9.73 3.96
CA PHE A 140 16.52 -10.25 2.76
C PHE A 140 17.88 -10.90 3.02
N ARG A 141 18.70 -10.28 3.89
CA ARG A 141 20.01 -10.81 4.26
C ARG A 141 19.97 -12.21 4.90
N GLN A 142 18.87 -12.58 5.56
CA GLN A 142 18.74 -13.87 6.24
C GLN A 142 18.74 -15.06 5.27
N VAL A 143 18.37 -14.80 4.02
CA VAL A 143 18.41 -15.78 2.94
C VAL A 143 19.47 -15.45 1.88
N GLY A 144 20.43 -14.57 2.20
CA GLY A 144 21.55 -14.21 1.33
C GLY A 144 21.16 -13.34 0.12
N LEU A 145 20.01 -12.69 0.18
CA LEU A 145 19.53 -11.79 -0.88
C LEU A 145 19.86 -10.33 -0.59
N SER A 146 19.97 -9.56 -1.67
CA SER A 146 19.91 -8.10 -1.62
C SER A 146 18.46 -7.64 -1.50
N VAL A 147 18.25 -6.35 -1.21
CA VAL A 147 16.94 -5.73 -1.18
C VAL A 147 16.31 -5.71 -2.59
N ASP A 148 14.99 -5.88 -2.65
CA ASP A 148 14.17 -5.81 -3.86
C ASP A 148 12.82 -5.12 -3.57
N ALA A 149 11.83 -5.28 -4.44
CA ALA A 149 10.45 -4.83 -4.26
C ALA A 149 10.36 -3.36 -3.76
N GLY A 150 11.21 -2.48 -4.29
CA GLY A 150 11.17 -1.06 -3.97
C GLY A 150 11.82 -0.66 -2.64
N THR A 151 12.40 -1.58 -1.83
CA THR A 151 13.02 -1.25 -0.53
C THR A 151 13.99 -0.07 -0.62
N SER A 152 14.88 -0.09 -1.62
CA SER A 152 15.94 0.94 -1.77
C SER A 152 15.40 2.32 -2.12
N TYR A 153 14.17 2.39 -2.60
CA TYR A 153 13.49 3.62 -2.97
C TYR A 153 12.54 4.10 -1.86
N LEU A 154 11.64 3.24 -1.42
CA LEU A 154 10.57 3.59 -0.47
C LEU A 154 11.10 3.77 0.96
N LEU A 155 11.85 2.79 1.47
CA LEU A 155 12.26 2.78 2.86
C LEU A 155 13.06 4.04 3.27
N PRO A 156 14.12 4.47 2.54
CA PRO A 156 14.88 5.66 2.93
C PRO A 156 14.09 6.97 2.81
N ARG A 157 13.03 7.00 2.00
CA ARG A 157 12.13 8.15 1.91
C ARG A 157 11.24 8.30 3.14
N ILE A 158 10.92 7.18 3.79
CA ILE A 158 10.08 7.14 4.99
C ILE A 158 10.93 7.35 6.26
N VAL A 159 11.97 6.53 6.46
CA VAL A 159 12.72 6.51 7.72
C VAL A 159 14.08 7.24 7.65
N GLY A 160 14.45 7.76 6.49
CA GLY A 160 15.78 8.32 6.23
C GLY A 160 16.83 7.25 5.93
N GLU A 161 17.89 7.67 5.20
CA GLU A 161 18.92 6.75 4.68
C GLU A 161 19.64 5.96 5.79
N ASN A 162 19.93 6.59 6.91
CA ASN A 162 20.73 5.99 7.98
C ASN A 162 19.96 4.84 8.66
N VAL A 163 18.71 5.08 8.99
CA VAL A 163 17.82 4.07 9.59
C VAL A 163 17.51 2.96 8.58
N ALA A 164 17.24 3.31 7.32
CA ALA A 164 17.03 2.32 6.27
C ALA A 164 18.22 1.36 6.13
N LYS A 165 19.46 1.89 6.15
CA LYS A 165 20.68 1.07 6.13
C LYS A 165 20.79 0.17 7.36
N GLU A 166 20.50 0.67 8.56
CA GLU A 166 20.49 -0.15 9.78
C GLU A 166 19.53 -1.34 9.61
N LEU A 167 18.28 -1.07 9.23
CA LEU A 167 17.24 -2.10 9.10
C LEU A 167 17.58 -3.18 8.06
N VAL A 168 18.09 -2.79 6.88
CA VAL A 168 18.44 -3.78 5.84
C VAL A 168 19.74 -4.54 6.14
N LEU A 169 20.72 -3.91 6.81
CA LEU A 169 21.99 -4.53 7.14
C LEU A 169 21.88 -5.48 8.32
N THR A 170 21.04 -5.19 9.30
CA THR A 170 20.80 -6.07 10.44
C THR A 170 19.76 -7.16 10.09
N GLY A 171 18.73 -6.81 9.33
CA GLY A 171 17.58 -7.68 9.06
C GLY A 171 16.82 -8.04 10.33
N ASP A 172 16.85 -7.17 11.33
CA ASP A 172 16.13 -7.36 12.58
C ASP A 172 14.62 -7.25 12.35
N ILE A 173 13.87 -8.08 13.09
CA ILE A 173 12.42 -7.97 13.20
C ILE A 173 12.11 -7.08 14.40
N PHE A 174 11.19 -6.14 14.23
CA PHE A 174 10.79 -5.19 15.26
C PHE A 174 9.26 -5.02 15.30
N GLY A 175 8.73 -4.63 16.45
CA GLY A 175 7.29 -4.48 16.66
C GLY A 175 6.72 -3.14 16.20
N ALA A 176 5.40 -3.03 16.32
CA ALA A 176 4.60 -1.89 15.88
C ALA A 176 5.03 -0.56 16.51
N ASP A 177 5.38 -0.53 17.80
CA ASP A 177 5.83 0.68 18.50
C ASP A 177 7.08 1.28 17.84
N ARG A 178 8.10 0.43 17.56
CA ARG A 178 9.30 0.89 16.86
C ARG A 178 8.99 1.33 15.45
N ALA A 179 8.10 0.63 14.75
CA ALA A 179 7.67 1.02 13.41
C ALA A 179 7.03 2.42 13.41
N LYS A 180 6.21 2.72 14.41
CA LYS A 180 5.61 4.04 14.61
C LYS A 180 6.64 5.11 14.94
N ASP A 181 7.56 4.84 15.86
CA ASP A 181 8.63 5.77 16.24
C ASP A 181 9.54 6.12 15.05
N LEU A 182 9.72 5.20 14.11
CA LEU A 182 10.48 5.40 12.88
C LEU A 182 9.67 6.10 11.78
N GLY A 183 8.37 6.29 11.96
CA GLY A 183 7.47 6.83 10.94
C GLY A 183 7.12 5.82 9.84
N LEU A 184 7.40 4.53 10.06
CA LEU A 184 7.09 3.46 9.10
C LEU A 184 5.59 3.14 9.07
N VAL A 185 4.86 3.38 10.18
CA VAL A 185 3.41 3.27 10.26
C VAL A 185 2.78 4.55 10.79
N ASN A 186 1.60 4.88 10.28
CA ASN A 186 0.87 6.10 10.65
C ASN A 186 0.20 5.95 12.02
N HIS A 187 -0.42 4.79 12.26
CA HIS A 187 -1.14 4.52 13.51
C HIS A 187 -0.89 3.10 13.99
N VAL A 188 -0.90 2.93 15.33
CA VAL A 188 -0.89 1.63 15.99
C VAL A 188 -2.12 1.56 16.90
N TYR A 189 -2.89 0.51 16.76
CA TYR A 189 -4.13 0.27 17.51
C TYR A 189 -4.03 -1.05 18.30
N GLY A 190 -4.77 -1.16 19.40
CA GLY A 190 -4.88 -2.43 20.11
C GLY A 190 -5.51 -3.50 19.21
N ALA A 191 -5.01 -4.72 19.29
CA ALA A 191 -5.43 -5.80 18.41
C ALA A 191 -6.93 -6.14 18.51
N GLU A 192 -7.56 -5.91 19.67
CA GLU A 192 -9.00 -6.14 19.89
C GLU A 192 -9.88 -5.06 19.23
N GLU A 193 -9.31 -3.87 18.98
CA GLU A 193 -10.01 -2.72 18.39
C GLU A 193 -9.58 -2.47 16.93
N PHE A 194 -8.65 -3.29 16.43
CA PHE A 194 -7.93 -2.99 15.18
C PHE A 194 -8.88 -2.82 13.99
N ASP A 195 -9.79 -3.77 13.80
CA ASP A 195 -10.71 -3.74 12.66
C ASP A 195 -11.64 -2.52 12.74
N ASP A 196 -12.24 -2.24 13.92
CA ASP A 196 -13.09 -1.06 14.15
C ASP A 196 -12.33 0.25 13.89
N GLN A 197 -11.03 0.32 14.23
CA GLN A 197 -10.20 1.49 14.02
C GLN A 197 -9.78 1.67 12.56
N VAL A 198 -9.55 0.57 11.84
CA VAL A 198 -9.33 0.58 10.39
C VAL A 198 -10.58 1.11 9.69
N ASP A 199 -11.76 0.56 10.01
CA ASP A 199 -13.04 1.00 9.44
C ASP A 199 -13.29 2.48 9.70
N ALA A 200 -13.06 2.95 10.92
CA ALA A 200 -13.21 4.36 11.27
C ALA A 200 -12.21 5.28 10.54
N PHE A 201 -11.02 4.80 10.21
CA PHE A 201 -10.07 5.55 9.39
C PHE A 201 -10.48 5.56 7.93
N VAL A 202 -10.89 4.41 7.39
CA VAL A 202 -11.39 4.25 6.02
C VAL A 202 -12.58 5.18 5.78
N GLU A 203 -13.54 5.22 6.70
CA GLU A 203 -14.70 6.12 6.63
C GLU A 203 -14.30 7.59 6.49
N LYS A 204 -13.24 8.05 7.19
CA LYS A 204 -12.73 9.42 7.05
C LYS A 204 -12.14 9.69 5.67
N VAL A 205 -11.61 8.66 4.99
CA VAL A 205 -11.07 8.81 3.64
C VAL A 205 -12.20 8.79 2.62
N VAL A 206 -13.12 7.84 2.70
CA VAL A 206 -14.20 7.68 1.72
C VAL A 206 -15.24 8.80 1.81
N SER A 207 -15.47 9.38 3.00
CA SER A 207 -16.35 10.55 3.17
C SER A 207 -15.77 11.85 2.63
N GLY A 208 -14.50 11.87 2.23
CA GLY A 208 -13.86 13.04 1.63
C GLY A 208 -14.17 13.22 0.13
N PRO A 209 -13.84 14.39 -0.45
CA PRO A 209 -14.07 14.69 -1.87
C PRO A 209 -13.12 13.87 -2.76
N PRO A 210 -13.59 12.82 -3.46
CA PRO A 210 -12.69 11.82 -4.07
C PRO A 210 -11.82 12.38 -5.19
N ILE A 211 -12.30 13.35 -5.98
CA ILE A 211 -11.51 14.01 -7.03
C ILE A 211 -10.35 14.79 -6.41
N ALA A 212 -10.62 15.57 -5.37
CA ALA A 212 -9.60 16.37 -4.69
C ALA A 212 -8.57 15.49 -3.98
N LEU A 213 -9.01 14.43 -3.28
CA LEU A 213 -8.12 13.49 -2.60
C LEU A 213 -7.20 12.74 -3.57
N ARG A 214 -7.72 12.31 -4.72
CA ARG A 214 -6.93 11.69 -5.80
C ARG A 214 -5.81 12.62 -6.28
N HIS A 215 -6.12 13.88 -6.54
CA HIS A 215 -5.12 14.87 -6.95
C HIS A 215 -4.11 15.15 -5.83
N ALA A 216 -4.58 15.30 -4.58
CA ALA A 216 -3.69 15.57 -3.44
C ALA A 216 -2.73 14.40 -3.20
N ASN A 217 -3.22 13.15 -3.24
CA ASN A 217 -2.40 11.94 -3.08
C ASN A 217 -1.27 11.90 -4.13
N ARG A 218 -1.61 12.03 -5.40
CA ARG A 218 -0.64 12.06 -6.50
C ARG A 218 0.39 13.18 -6.33
N LEU A 219 -0.03 14.41 -6.01
CA LEU A 219 0.87 15.55 -5.88
C LEU A 219 1.88 15.37 -4.74
N VAL A 220 1.44 14.81 -3.61
CA VAL A 220 2.33 14.52 -2.46
C VAL A 220 3.32 13.41 -2.83
N GLY A 221 2.88 12.33 -3.48
CA GLY A 221 3.75 11.22 -3.90
C GLY A 221 4.84 11.65 -4.87
N GLU A 222 4.50 12.48 -5.88
CA GLU A 222 5.43 12.97 -6.90
C GLU A 222 6.33 14.14 -6.40
N GLY A 223 5.95 14.82 -5.31
CA GLY A 223 6.56 16.08 -4.89
C GLY A 223 8.06 16.00 -4.58
N LEU A 224 8.53 14.87 -4.04
CA LEU A 224 9.96 14.67 -3.73
C LEU A 224 10.86 14.55 -4.95
N GLU A 225 10.29 14.33 -6.14
CA GLU A 225 11.04 14.17 -7.41
C GLU A 225 11.04 15.42 -8.27
N LYS A 226 10.33 16.47 -7.83
CA LYS A 226 10.12 17.70 -8.58
C LYS A 226 10.86 18.89 -7.98
N SER A 227 11.15 19.90 -8.82
CA SER A 227 11.51 21.23 -8.32
C SER A 227 10.28 21.91 -7.71
N LEU A 228 10.49 22.87 -6.80
CA LEU A 228 9.39 23.66 -6.23
C LEU A 228 8.52 24.32 -7.31
N ASP A 229 9.12 24.88 -8.36
CA ASP A 229 8.38 25.53 -9.46
C ASP A 229 7.46 24.53 -10.20
N GLN A 230 7.94 23.30 -10.43
CA GLN A 230 7.13 22.24 -11.03
C GLN A 230 6.00 21.83 -10.12
N ALA A 231 6.29 21.58 -8.83
CA ALA A 231 5.27 21.21 -7.86
C ALA A 231 4.16 22.28 -7.77
N LEU A 232 4.52 23.56 -7.62
CA LEU A 232 3.56 24.65 -7.58
C LEU A 232 2.72 24.78 -8.87
N THR A 233 3.31 24.47 -10.02
CA THR A 233 2.58 24.48 -11.29
C THR A 233 1.57 23.35 -11.36
N ASP A 234 1.95 22.13 -10.94
CA ASP A 234 1.08 20.97 -10.93
C ASP A 234 -0.05 21.13 -9.90
N GLU A 235 0.25 21.69 -8.72
CA GLU A 235 -0.75 22.04 -7.71
C GLU A 235 -1.77 23.06 -8.27
N ALA A 236 -1.31 24.10 -8.97
CA ALA A 236 -2.22 25.09 -9.57
C ALA A 236 -3.14 24.48 -10.63
N VAL A 237 -2.62 23.54 -11.44
CA VAL A 237 -3.44 22.81 -12.43
C VAL A 237 -4.47 21.93 -11.74
N ALA A 238 -4.08 21.16 -10.74
CA ALA A 238 -4.98 20.30 -9.98
C ALA A 238 -6.06 21.13 -9.26
N GLN A 239 -5.66 22.23 -8.63
CA GLN A 239 -6.58 23.14 -7.95
C GLN A 239 -7.58 23.77 -8.92
N GLY A 240 -7.13 24.15 -10.13
CA GLY A 240 -8.03 24.65 -11.18
C GLY A 240 -9.11 23.62 -11.59
N ILE A 241 -8.75 22.32 -11.65
CA ILE A 241 -9.71 21.24 -11.94
C ILE A 241 -10.70 21.11 -10.78
N VAL A 242 -10.21 21.08 -9.54
CA VAL A 242 -11.04 20.88 -8.34
C VAL A 242 -12.02 22.03 -8.12
N PHE A 243 -11.68 23.27 -8.49
CA PHE A 243 -12.59 24.41 -8.38
C PHE A 243 -13.87 24.26 -9.23
N ASP A 244 -13.82 23.47 -10.30
CA ASP A 244 -14.97 23.27 -11.19
C ASP A 244 -15.85 22.07 -10.77
N THR A 245 -15.53 21.40 -9.64
CA THR A 245 -16.32 20.25 -9.14
C THR A 245 -17.54 20.69 -8.33
N GLU A 246 -18.59 19.85 -8.34
CA GLU A 246 -19.76 20.01 -7.47
C GLU A 246 -19.36 19.85 -6.00
N ASP A 247 -18.40 18.95 -5.69
CA ASP A 247 -17.87 18.73 -4.36
C ASP A 247 -17.22 19.99 -3.77
N HIS A 248 -16.51 20.79 -4.59
CA HIS A 248 -15.98 22.06 -4.12
C HIS A 248 -17.10 23.03 -3.73
N ALA A 249 -18.14 23.14 -4.54
CA ALA A 249 -19.29 23.99 -4.22
C ALA A 249 -20.03 23.49 -2.98
N GLU A 250 -20.21 22.19 -2.82
CA GLU A 250 -20.79 21.56 -1.64
C GLU A 250 -19.94 21.86 -0.38
N GLY A 251 -18.63 21.66 -0.43
CA GLY A 251 -17.74 21.93 0.71
C GLY A 251 -17.81 23.39 1.16
N VAL A 252 -17.86 24.35 0.22
CA VAL A 252 -18.01 25.77 0.54
C VAL A 252 -19.37 26.05 1.18
N ASN A 253 -20.45 25.50 0.64
CA ASN A 253 -21.82 25.70 1.16
C ASN A 253 -21.96 25.08 2.55
N ALA A 254 -21.51 23.85 2.74
CA ALA A 254 -21.55 23.16 4.03
C ALA A 254 -20.79 23.94 5.11
N PHE A 255 -19.61 24.48 4.77
CA PHE A 255 -18.85 25.34 5.68
C PHE A 255 -19.59 26.61 6.08
N LEU A 256 -20.28 27.27 5.14
CA LEU A 256 -21.05 28.49 5.41
C LEU A 256 -22.33 28.24 6.23
N GLU A 257 -22.88 27.00 6.08
CA GLU A 257 -24.11 26.58 6.76
C GLU A 257 -23.86 25.86 8.09
N ASP A 258 -22.58 25.66 8.49
CA ASP A 258 -22.16 24.96 9.70
C ASP A 258 -22.72 23.52 9.78
N ARG A 259 -22.61 22.79 8.69
CA ARG A 259 -22.99 21.39 8.55
C ARG A 259 -21.86 20.53 7.95
N ASP A 260 -21.95 19.22 8.08
CA ASP A 260 -21.07 18.32 7.39
C ASP A 260 -21.35 18.29 5.88
N PRO A 261 -20.31 18.25 5.01
CA PRO A 261 -20.46 18.13 3.56
C PRO A 261 -20.80 16.70 3.13
N GLU A 262 -21.52 16.58 2.01
CA GLU A 262 -21.83 15.31 1.36
C GLU A 262 -21.20 15.29 -0.04
N PHE A 263 -20.05 14.63 -0.18
CA PHE A 263 -19.28 14.60 -1.42
C PHE A 263 -19.68 13.43 -2.32
N GLU A 264 -19.91 13.71 -3.60
CA GLU A 264 -20.40 12.73 -4.59
C GLU A 264 -19.38 12.40 -5.68
N GLY A 265 -18.20 13.08 -5.71
CA GLY A 265 -17.15 12.80 -6.69
C GLY A 265 -17.39 13.38 -8.09
N ARG A 266 -18.07 14.49 -8.19
CA ARG A 266 -18.44 15.13 -9.48
C ARG A 266 -18.40 16.67 -9.45
#